data_645f3f734ff5932e4afeea887989bb39
#
_entry.id   645f3f734ff5932e4afeea887989bb39
#
_cell.length_a   1.000
_cell.length_b   1.000
_cell.length_c   1.000
_cell.angle_alpha   90.00
_cell.angle_beta   90.00
_cell.angle_gamma   90.00
#
_symmetry.space_group_name_H-M   'P 1'
#
loop_
_entity.id
_entity.type
_entity.pdbx_description
1 polymer ?
#
loop_
_entity_poly.entity_id
_entity_poly.type
_entity_poly.pdbx_seq_one_letter_code
_entity_poly.pdbx_strand_id
1 'polypeptide(L)'
;MKGKILVTGGTGYIGSHSTVELQNAGYEVVIIDNLSNSNIEVLDGIERITGKRPTFVQADCTDMEALRQLFKENPGIKGIIHFAASKAVGESVQKPLLYYRNNLMSLVNLLTLMPEYGVEGIVFSSSCTVYGQPDVLPVDESAPIKPALSPYGNTKQICEEIIKDTIHASAPFKSIILRYFNPIGAHPTAEIGELPNGVPQNLIPYLTQTAIGIRKELSVFGDDYHTPDGSCIRDYINVVDLAKAHVTAMNRML
;
A
#
# COMPACT_ATOMS: atom_id res chain seq x y z
N MET A 1 -23.05 -11.45 1.66
CA MET A 1 -21.85 -10.66 1.35
C MET A 1 -21.68 -9.59 2.42
N LYS A 2 -20.46 -9.38 2.92
CA LYS A 2 -20.18 -8.40 3.99
C LYS A 2 -20.22 -6.94 3.53
N GLY A 3 -20.23 -6.67 2.24
CA GLY A 3 -20.16 -5.33 1.65
C GLY A 3 -19.15 -5.25 0.52
N LYS A 4 -19.00 -4.07 -0.06
CA LYS A 4 -18.09 -3.79 -1.17
C LYS A 4 -16.94 -2.92 -0.68
N ILE A 5 -15.70 -3.28 -1.00
CA ILE A 5 -14.49 -2.57 -0.60
C ILE A 5 -13.76 -2.09 -1.86
N LEU A 6 -13.35 -0.83 -1.87
CA LEU A 6 -12.45 -0.28 -2.86
C LEU A 6 -11.00 -0.51 -2.43
N VAL A 7 -10.20 -1.11 -3.30
CA VAL A 7 -8.76 -1.26 -3.10
C VAL A 7 -8.04 -0.42 -4.17
N THR A 8 -7.40 0.65 -3.74
CA THR A 8 -6.58 1.46 -4.66
C THR A 8 -5.17 0.91 -4.72
N GLY A 9 -4.58 0.86 -5.91
CA GLY A 9 -3.31 0.15 -6.11
C GLY A 9 -3.48 -1.39 -5.97
N GLY A 10 -4.67 -1.89 -6.30
CA GLY A 10 -5.06 -3.27 -6.04
C GLY A 10 -4.40 -4.32 -6.94
N THR A 11 -3.78 -3.93 -8.05
CA THR A 11 -2.94 -4.81 -8.88
C THR A 11 -1.48 -4.80 -8.44
N GLY A 12 -1.11 -3.94 -7.48
CA GLY A 12 0.22 -3.93 -6.87
C GLY A 12 0.44 -5.13 -5.92
N TYR A 13 1.67 -5.25 -5.42
CA TYR A 13 2.12 -6.36 -4.58
C TYR A 13 1.22 -6.59 -3.35
N ILE A 14 1.10 -5.59 -2.46
CA ILE A 14 0.31 -5.72 -1.23
C ILE A 14 -1.19 -5.67 -1.55
N GLY A 15 -1.59 -4.85 -2.53
CA GLY A 15 -2.98 -4.69 -2.95
C GLY A 15 -3.61 -5.97 -3.47
N SER A 16 -2.88 -6.74 -4.28
CA SER A 16 -3.35 -8.03 -4.81
C SER A 16 -3.57 -9.07 -3.72
N HIS A 17 -2.62 -9.20 -2.77
CA HIS A 17 -2.76 -10.09 -1.62
C HIS A 17 -3.93 -9.66 -0.71
N SER A 18 -4.09 -8.35 -0.48
CA SER A 18 -5.22 -7.82 0.30
C SER A 18 -6.56 -8.05 -0.39
N THR A 19 -6.60 -7.99 -1.74
CA THR A 19 -7.79 -8.34 -2.52
C THR A 19 -8.19 -9.80 -2.34
N VAL A 20 -7.21 -10.71 -2.39
CA VAL A 20 -7.45 -12.15 -2.13
C VAL A 20 -8.03 -12.35 -0.74
N GLU A 21 -7.41 -11.78 0.29
CA GLU A 21 -7.86 -11.94 1.68
C GLU A 21 -9.24 -11.30 1.94
N LEU A 22 -9.56 -10.17 1.28
CA LEU A 22 -10.89 -9.56 1.33
C LEU A 22 -11.96 -10.47 0.71
N GLN A 23 -11.69 -11.04 -0.47
CA GLN A 23 -12.62 -11.96 -1.14
C GLN A 23 -12.83 -13.24 -0.31
N ASN A 24 -11.76 -13.80 0.26
CA ASN A 24 -11.82 -14.94 1.17
C ASN A 24 -12.63 -14.61 2.44
N ALA A 25 -12.56 -13.38 2.93
CA ALA A 25 -13.37 -12.89 4.05
C ALA A 25 -14.84 -12.59 3.68
N GLY A 26 -15.24 -12.71 2.40
CA GLY A 26 -16.62 -12.56 1.91
C GLY A 26 -17.00 -11.17 1.46
N TYR A 27 -16.02 -10.28 1.21
CA TYR A 27 -16.23 -8.97 0.61
C TYR A 27 -16.30 -9.05 -0.92
N GLU A 28 -17.05 -8.15 -1.54
CA GLU A 28 -16.91 -7.79 -2.94
C GLU A 28 -15.80 -6.74 -3.06
N VAL A 29 -14.93 -6.89 -4.06
CA VAL A 29 -13.78 -5.99 -4.22
C VAL A 29 -13.84 -5.27 -5.56
N VAL A 30 -13.68 -3.96 -5.51
CA VAL A 30 -13.42 -3.09 -6.66
C VAL A 30 -11.97 -2.63 -6.56
N ILE A 31 -11.21 -2.81 -7.62
CA ILE A 31 -9.83 -2.34 -7.74
C ILE A 31 -9.78 -1.10 -8.63
N ILE A 32 -9.05 -0.09 -8.21
CA ILE A 32 -8.58 1.00 -9.08
C ILE A 32 -7.05 0.99 -9.10
N ASP A 33 -6.49 1.01 -10.30
CA ASP A 33 -5.04 1.06 -10.52
C ASP A 33 -4.74 1.70 -11.89
N ASN A 34 -3.70 2.50 -11.98
CA ASN A 34 -3.28 3.10 -13.27
C ASN A 34 -2.26 2.24 -14.03
N LEU A 35 -1.87 1.08 -13.47
CA LEU A 35 -0.90 0.13 -14.00
C LEU A 35 0.51 0.72 -14.23
N SER A 36 0.84 1.83 -13.59
CA SER A 36 2.16 2.47 -13.73
C SER A 36 3.31 1.62 -13.17
N ASN A 37 3.04 0.79 -12.16
CA ASN A 37 4.02 -0.10 -11.52
C ASN A 37 3.43 -1.47 -11.15
N SER A 38 2.49 -1.93 -11.94
CA SER A 38 1.80 -3.21 -11.79
C SER A 38 1.38 -3.76 -13.14
N ASN A 39 0.85 -4.99 -13.16
CA ASN A 39 0.39 -5.65 -14.38
C ASN A 39 -1.06 -6.10 -14.21
N ILE A 40 -1.86 -5.96 -15.26
CA ILE A 40 -3.27 -6.37 -15.29
C ILE A 40 -3.43 -7.90 -15.13
N GLU A 41 -2.45 -8.71 -15.53
CA GLU A 41 -2.44 -10.16 -15.39
C GLU A 41 -2.52 -10.64 -13.93
N VAL A 42 -2.24 -9.75 -12.96
CA VAL A 42 -2.44 -10.00 -11.53
C VAL A 42 -3.90 -10.35 -11.22
N LEU A 43 -4.86 -9.80 -11.98
CA LEU A 43 -6.29 -10.12 -11.82
C LEU A 43 -6.58 -11.60 -12.13
N ASP A 44 -5.88 -12.20 -13.09
CA ASP A 44 -6.01 -13.62 -13.40
C ASP A 44 -5.50 -14.49 -12.25
N GLY A 45 -4.38 -14.08 -11.63
CA GLY A 45 -3.85 -14.73 -10.42
C GLY A 45 -4.83 -14.67 -9.26
N ILE A 46 -5.43 -13.51 -9.00
CA ILE A 46 -6.46 -13.35 -7.96
C ILE A 46 -7.65 -14.26 -8.24
N GLU A 47 -8.12 -14.31 -9.50
CA GLU A 47 -9.24 -15.16 -9.91
C GLU A 47 -8.93 -16.66 -9.75
N ARG A 48 -7.73 -17.11 -10.12
CA ARG A 48 -7.31 -18.51 -9.91
C ARG A 48 -7.27 -18.91 -8.45
N ILE A 49 -6.90 -17.99 -7.57
CA ILE A 49 -6.82 -18.24 -6.12
C ILE A 49 -8.22 -18.28 -5.47
N THR A 50 -9.08 -17.34 -5.81
CA THR A 50 -10.33 -17.09 -5.07
C THR A 50 -11.58 -17.62 -5.80
N GLY A 51 -11.46 -17.97 -7.09
CA GLY A 51 -12.59 -18.31 -7.97
C GLY A 51 -13.44 -17.11 -8.35
N LYS A 52 -12.99 -15.88 -8.06
CA LYS A 52 -13.74 -14.64 -8.33
C LYS A 52 -12.81 -13.57 -8.88
N ARG A 53 -13.14 -13.05 -10.08
CA ARG A 53 -12.45 -11.89 -10.62
C ARG A 53 -12.96 -10.61 -9.93
N PRO A 54 -12.10 -9.77 -9.35
CA PRO A 54 -12.53 -8.49 -8.82
C PRO A 54 -12.95 -7.54 -9.94
N THR A 55 -13.86 -6.61 -9.67
CA THR A 55 -14.14 -5.50 -10.59
C THR A 55 -12.88 -4.63 -10.70
N PHE A 56 -12.49 -4.29 -11.92
CA PHE A 56 -11.28 -3.50 -12.17
C PHE A 56 -11.61 -2.23 -12.95
N VAL A 57 -11.08 -1.11 -12.48
CA VAL A 57 -11.15 0.21 -13.12
C VAL A 57 -9.73 0.71 -13.34
N GLN A 58 -9.32 0.83 -14.61
CA GLN A 58 -8.02 1.42 -14.94
C GLN A 58 -8.13 2.94 -14.91
N ALA A 59 -7.69 3.54 -13.83
CA ALA A 59 -7.68 5.00 -13.67
C ALA A 59 -6.66 5.44 -12.62
N ASP A 60 -6.35 6.74 -12.60
CA ASP A 60 -5.46 7.35 -11.63
C ASP A 60 -6.27 7.95 -10.46
N CYS A 61 -5.90 7.65 -9.22
CA CYS A 61 -6.55 8.21 -8.03
C CYS A 61 -6.33 9.72 -7.87
N THR A 62 -5.42 10.32 -8.63
CA THR A 62 -5.26 11.78 -8.67
C THR A 62 -6.30 12.45 -9.57
N ASP A 63 -7.01 11.70 -10.40
CA ASP A 63 -8.11 12.17 -11.23
C ASP A 63 -9.44 12.09 -10.47
N MET A 64 -9.92 13.24 -10.01
CA MET A 64 -11.17 13.38 -9.24
C MET A 64 -12.39 12.89 -10.03
N GLU A 65 -12.45 13.20 -11.34
CA GLU A 65 -13.63 12.82 -12.15
C GLU A 65 -13.65 11.31 -12.43
N ALA A 66 -12.48 10.70 -12.65
CA ALA A 66 -12.38 9.25 -12.77
C ALA A 66 -12.83 8.53 -11.48
N LEU A 67 -12.45 9.05 -10.31
CA LEU A 67 -12.92 8.54 -9.03
C LEU A 67 -14.44 8.73 -8.85
N ARG A 68 -14.99 9.88 -9.22
CA ARG A 68 -16.46 10.11 -9.18
C ARG A 68 -17.21 9.12 -10.05
N GLN A 69 -16.69 8.86 -11.25
CA GLN A 69 -17.29 7.89 -12.16
C GLN A 69 -17.23 6.48 -11.57
N LEU A 70 -16.07 6.09 -11.00
CA LEU A 70 -15.94 4.80 -10.31
C LEU A 70 -17.00 4.61 -9.22
N PHE A 71 -17.19 5.59 -8.33
CA PHE A 71 -18.17 5.50 -7.26
C PHE A 71 -19.62 5.44 -7.78
N LYS A 72 -19.93 6.17 -8.85
CA LYS A 72 -21.25 6.12 -9.51
C LYS A 72 -21.56 4.74 -10.11
N GLU A 73 -20.56 4.15 -10.78
CA GLU A 73 -20.69 2.84 -11.43
C GLU A 73 -20.65 1.67 -10.44
N ASN A 74 -20.06 1.90 -9.25
CA ASN A 74 -19.91 0.89 -8.22
C ASN A 74 -20.58 1.32 -6.90
N PRO A 75 -21.92 1.48 -6.86
CA PRO A 75 -22.61 1.92 -5.65
C PRO A 75 -22.45 0.91 -4.51
N GLY A 76 -22.52 1.43 -3.27
CA GLY A 76 -22.45 0.62 -2.06
C GLY A 76 -21.05 0.25 -1.59
N ILE A 77 -20.00 0.95 -2.04
CA ILE A 77 -18.66 0.83 -1.44
C ILE A 77 -18.74 1.34 0.00
N LYS A 78 -18.39 0.45 0.95
CA LYS A 78 -18.46 0.70 2.40
C LYS A 78 -17.12 1.13 3.00
N GLY A 79 -16.02 0.67 2.41
CA GLY A 79 -14.69 0.95 2.91
C GLY A 79 -13.67 1.05 1.78
N ILE A 80 -12.54 1.66 2.10
CA ILE A 80 -11.39 1.82 1.19
C ILE A 80 -10.15 1.25 1.85
N ILE A 81 -9.34 0.49 1.10
CA ILE A 81 -7.94 0.23 1.46
C ILE A 81 -7.06 0.98 0.46
N HIS A 82 -6.29 1.92 0.96
CA HIS A 82 -5.53 2.84 0.10
C HIS A 82 -4.06 2.47 0.03
N PHE A 83 -3.66 1.80 -1.07
CA PHE A 83 -2.27 1.47 -1.39
C PHE A 83 -1.68 2.34 -2.50
N ALA A 84 -2.50 2.93 -3.37
CA ALA A 84 -2.04 3.69 -4.53
C ALA A 84 -1.10 4.84 -4.09
N ALA A 85 0.18 4.69 -4.38
CA ALA A 85 1.21 5.66 -4.05
C ALA A 85 2.49 5.37 -4.84
N SER A 86 3.28 6.41 -5.13
CA SER A 86 4.69 6.26 -5.49
C SER A 86 5.48 5.89 -4.23
N LYS A 87 6.28 4.78 -4.26
CA LYS A 87 6.86 4.17 -3.06
C LYS A 87 8.39 4.08 -3.03
N ALA A 88 9.08 4.37 -4.12
CA ALA A 88 10.53 4.20 -4.22
C ALA A 88 11.26 5.36 -3.53
N VAL A 89 11.95 5.08 -2.41
CA VAL A 89 12.64 6.09 -1.60
C VAL A 89 13.67 6.85 -2.42
N GLY A 90 14.53 6.16 -3.18
CA GLY A 90 15.56 6.78 -4.02
C GLY A 90 14.99 7.69 -5.11
N GLU A 91 13.92 7.25 -5.79
CA GLU A 91 13.23 8.08 -6.80
C GLU A 91 12.59 9.31 -6.17
N SER A 92 12.07 9.21 -4.94
CA SER A 92 11.45 10.35 -4.26
C SER A 92 12.43 11.51 -4.06
N VAL A 93 13.72 11.21 -3.83
CA VAL A 93 14.77 12.24 -3.71
C VAL A 93 15.03 12.92 -5.05
N GLN A 94 14.97 12.15 -6.14
CA GLN A 94 15.21 12.68 -7.49
C GLN A 94 14.01 13.43 -8.05
N LYS A 95 12.77 13.00 -7.69
CA LYS A 95 11.51 13.52 -8.22
C LYS A 95 10.51 13.88 -7.11
N PRO A 96 10.86 14.77 -6.16
CA PRO A 96 10.03 14.99 -4.97
C PRO A 96 8.63 15.50 -5.30
N LEU A 97 8.48 16.39 -6.27
CA LEU A 97 7.17 16.94 -6.65
C LEU A 97 6.22 15.89 -7.21
N LEU A 98 6.73 14.86 -7.90
CA LEU A 98 5.93 13.73 -8.36
C LEU A 98 5.32 12.99 -7.15
N TYR A 99 6.12 12.75 -6.12
CA TYR A 99 5.69 12.05 -4.90
C TYR A 99 4.66 12.86 -4.11
N TYR A 100 4.91 14.16 -3.89
CA TYR A 100 3.94 15.02 -3.22
C TYR A 100 2.62 15.08 -3.98
N ARG A 101 2.67 15.34 -5.30
CA ARG A 101 1.47 15.41 -6.11
C ARG A 101 0.69 14.10 -6.09
N ASN A 102 1.36 12.98 -6.39
CA ASN A 102 0.70 11.68 -6.49
C ASN A 102 0.13 11.21 -5.16
N ASN A 103 0.96 11.19 -4.11
CA ASN A 103 0.59 10.57 -2.84
C ASN A 103 -0.41 11.41 -2.04
N LEU A 104 -0.32 12.75 -2.09
CA LEU A 104 -1.25 13.60 -1.35
C LEU A 104 -2.57 13.77 -2.09
N MET A 105 -2.55 14.02 -3.41
CA MET A 105 -3.78 14.25 -4.17
C MET A 105 -4.67 13.01 -4.22
N SER A 106 -4.09 11.81 -4.38
CA SER A 106 -4.86 10.57 -4.35
C SER A 106 -5.63 10.40 -3.04
N LEU A 107 -4.99 10.68 -1.89
CA LEU A 107 -5.64 10.60 -0.59
C LEU A 107 -6.71 11.71 -0.43
N VAL A 108 -6.38 12.96 -0.74
CA VAL A 108 -7.30 14.10 -0.63
C VAL A 108 -8.57 13.86 -1.46
N ASN A 109 -8.43 13.37 -2.68
CA ASN A 109 -9.56 13.05 -3.54
C ASN A 109 -10.47 11.98 -2.92
N LEU A 110 -9.89 10.90 -2.37
CA LEU A 110 -10.66 9.85 -1.70
C LEU A 110 -11.39 10.39 -0.46
N LEU A 111 -10.70 11.11 0.42
CA LEU A 111 -11.30 11.67 1.64
C LEU A 111 -12.41 12.67 1.30
N THR A 112 -12.30 13.42 0.20
CA THR A 112 -13.35 14.32 -0.29
C THR A 112 -14.59 13.56 -0.74
N LEU A 113 -14.41 12.43 -1.44
CA LEU A 113 -15.54 11.66 -2.00
C LEU A 113 -16.20 10.73 -0.99
N MET A 114 -15.48 10.28 0.04
CA MET A 114 -16.02 9.34 1.04
C MET A 114 -17.36 9.78 1.64
N PRO A 115 -17.53 11.02 2.13
CA PRO A 115 -18.82 11.50 2.65
C PRO A 115 -19.91 11.55 1.57
N GLU A 116 -19.57 11.93 0.35
CA GLU A 116 -20.52 12.07 -0.76
C GLU A 116 -21.16 10.72 -1.13
N TYR A 117 -20.41 9.63 -1.00
CA TYR A 117 -20.84 8.28 -1.38
C TYR A 117 -21.12 7.35 -0.17
N GLY A 118 -21.12 7.88 1.04
CA GLY A 118 -21.43 7.13 2.26
C GLY A 118 -20.43 6.03 2.59
N VAL A 119 -19.15 6.28 2.31
CA VAL A 119 -18.05 5.36 2.67
C VAL A 119 -17.75 5.50 4.17
N GLU A 120 -17.80 4.39 4.89
CA GLU A 120 -17.77 4.36 6.37
C GLU A 120 -16.36 4.30 6.96
N GLY A 121 -15.36 3.88 6.17
CA GLY A 121 -14.01 3.74 6.69
C GLY A 121 -12.91 3.65 5.65
N ILE A 122 -11.70 4.03 6.05
CA ILE A 122 -10.48 3.90 5.25
C ILE A 122 -9.36 3.25 6.05
N VAL A 123 -8.73 2.22 5.50
CA VAL A 123 -7.44 1.71 5.96
C VAL A 123 -6.35 2.35 5.12
N PHE A 124 -5.49 3.12 5.77
CA PHE A 124 -4.38 3.80 5.11
C PHE A 124 -3.09 3.01 5.25
N SER A 125 -2.48 2.70 4.11
CA SER A 125 -1.15 2.12 4.01
C SER A 125 -0.09 3.18 4.30
N SER A 126 0.32 3.30 5.57
CA SER A 126 1.44 4.11 5.98
C SER A 126 2.75 3.32 5.94
N SER A 127 3.77 3.79 6.63
CA SER A 127 5.11 3.20 6.58
C SER A 127 5.85 3.45 7.89
N CYS A 128 6.75 2.56 8.26
CA CYS A 128 7.71 2.79 9.34
C CYS A 128 8.60 4.02 9.10
N THR A 129 8.73 4.49 7.86
CA THR A 129 9.51 5.69 7.52
C THR A 129 9.00 6.96 8.19
N VAL A 130 7.76 6.97 8.72
CA VAL A 130 7.20 8.09 9.50
C VAL A 130 7.92 8.30 10.83
N TYR A 131 8.58 7.30 11.39
CA TYR A 131 9.36 7.43 12.62
C TYR A 131 10.70 8.13 12.42
N GLY A 132 11.16 8.31 11.16
CA GLY A 132 12.50 8.84 10.87
C GLY A 132 13.60 7.92 11.43
N GLN A 133 14.61 8.52 12.08
CA GLN A 133 15.63 7.76 12.82
C GLN A 133 15.22 7.70 14.30
N PRO A 134 14.71 6.57 14.80
CA PRO A 134 14.27 6.44 16.20
C PRO A 134 15.45 6.46 17.15
N ASP A 135 15.22 6.95 18.41
CA ASP A 135 16.24 6.93 19.46
C ASP A 135 16.28 5.60 20.20
N VAL A 136 15.17 4.90 20.23
CA VAL A 136 15.00 3.64 20.98
C VAL A 136 14.45 2.55 20.06
N LEU A 137 14.98 1.36 20.22
CA LEU A 137 14.54 0.14 19.52
C LEU A 137 14.16 -0.93 20.56
N PRO A 138 13.15 -1.77 20.28
CA PRO A 138 12.27 -1.74 19.11
C PRO A 138 11.33 -0.54 19.09
N VAL A 139 10.86 -0.16 17.91
CA VAL A 139 9.91 0.94 17.72
C VAL A 139 8.49 0.43 17.90
N ASP A 140 7.67 1.15 18.67
CA ASP A 140 6.22 0.95 18.78
C ASP A 140 5.44 2.23 18.38
N GLU A 141 4.11 2.18 18.46
CA GLU A 141 3.24 3.29 18.05
C GLU A 141 3.35 4.53 18.95
N SER A 142 3.97 4.42 20.13
CA SER A 142 4.21 5.54 21.06
C SER A 142 5.48 6.32 20.70
N ALA A 143 6.33 5.76 19.82
CA ALA A 143 7.55 6.42 19.39
C ALA A 143 7.25 7.75 18.70
N PRO A 144 8.02 8.83 18.99
CA PRO A 144 7.79 10.13 18.38
C PRO A 144 8.03 10.10 16.88
N ILE A 145 7.18 10.81 16.14
CA ILE A 145 7.40 11.07 14.72
C ILE A 145 8.51 12.10 14.59
N LYS A 146 9.59 11.73 13.91
CA LYS A 146 10.74 12.60 13.65
C LYS A 146 10.75 13.07 12.19
N PRO A 147 11.56 14.08 11.84
CA PRO A 147 11.70 14.51 10.46
C PRO A 147 11.97 13.34 9.53
N ALA A 148 11.20 13.25 8.45
CA ALA A 148 11.34 12.19 7.48
C ALA A 148 12.71 12.26 6.76
N LEU A 149 13.32 11.12 6.51
CA LEU A 149 14.62 11.02 5.83
C LEU A 149 14.50 11.08 4.30
N SER A 150 13.28 11.12 3.77
CA SER A 150 13.02 11.19 2.32
C SER A 150 11.69 11.86 2.02
N PRO A 151 11.52 12.41 0.80
CA PRO A 151 10.22 12.93 0.35
C PRO A 151 9.11 11.88 0.42
N TYR A 152 9.38 10.62 0.10
CA TYR A 152 8.42 9.53 0.28
C TYR A 152 7.94 9.42 1.74
N GLY A 153 8.88 9.33 2.69
CA GLY A 153 8.54 9.28 4.13
C GLY A 153 7.73 10.50 4.57
N ASN A 154 8.10 11.69 4.10
CA ASN A 154 7.38 12.92 4.40
C ASN A 154 5.96 12.90 3.82
N THR A 155 5.74 12.38 2.60
CA THR A 155 4.36 12.23 2.10
C THR A 155 3.50 11.35 2.98
N LYS A 156 4.08 10.28 3.59
CA LYS A 156 3.34 9.42 4.52
C LYS A 156 3.01 10.14 5.82
N GLN A 157 3.94 10.94 6.39
CA GLN A 157 3.68 11.79 7.56
C GLN A 157 2.54 12.78 7.29
N ILE A 158 2.61 13.53 6.19
CA ILE A 158 1.58 14.50 5.79
C ILE A 158 0.23 13.81 5.57
N CYS A 159 0.21 12.64 4.93
CA CYS A 159 -1.03 11.88 4.75
C CYS A 159 -1.67 11.47 6.08
N GLU A 160 -0.87 11.06 7.07
CA GLU A 160 -1.40 10.75 8.41
C GLU A 160 -1.98 11.99 9.10
N GLU A 161 -1.34 13.15 8.94
CA GLU A 161 -1.85 14.42 9.47
C GLU A 161 -3.15 14.82 8.78
N ILE A 162 -3.23 14.76 7.45
CA ILE A 162 -4.46 15.03 6.70
C ILE A 162 -5.62 14.14 7.18
N ILE A 163 -5.38 12.84 7.39
CA ILE A 163 -6.41 11.92 7.90
C ILE A 163 -6.86 12.34 9.30
N LYS A 164 -5.93 12.62 10.21
CA LYS A 164 -6.23 13.03 11.60
C LYS A 164 -7.03 14.32 11.64
N ASP A 165 -6.62 15.32 10.89
CA ASP A 165 -7.30 16.62 10.82
C ASP A 165 -8.70 16.48 10.23
N THR A 166 -8.85 15.67 9.18
CA THR A 166 -10.16 15.40 8.57
C THR A 166 -11.12 14.73 9.54
N ILE A 167 -10.65 13.75 10.33
CA ILE A 167 -11.45 13.08 11.37
C ILE A 167 -11.76 14.04 12.52
N HIS A 168 -10.79 14.85 12.94
CA HIS A 168 -10.99 15.87 13.98
C HIS A 168 -12.04 16.92 13.58
N ALA A 169 -12.13 17.25 12.30
CA ALA A 169 -13.17 18.10 11.73
C ALA A 169 -14.56 17.42 11.65
N SER A 170 -14.76 16.30 12.34
CA SER A 170 -16.01 15.54 12.40
C SER A 170 -16.42 14.88 11.09
N ALA A 171 -15.48 14.35 10.35
CA ALA A 171 -15.77 13.53 9.18
C ALA A 171 -16.64 12.30 9.56
N PRO A 172 -17.63 11.93 8.73
CA PRO A 172 -18.56 10.83 9.04
C PRO A 172 -17.98 9.43 8.75
N PHE A 173 -16.68 9.27 8.83
CA PHE A 173 -16.00 7.99 8.59
C PHE A 173 -14.88 7.74 9.61
N LYS A 174 -14.44 6.49 9.71
CA LYS A 174 -13.34 6.05 10.58
C LYS A 174 -12.07 5.81 9.76
N SER A 175 -10.91 5.86 10.40
CA SER A 175 -9.65 5.44 9.78
C SER A 175 -8.83 4.56 10.70
N ILE A 176 -8.13 3.58 10.09
CA ILE A 176 -7.03 2.85 10.70
C ILE A 176 -5.80 3.05 9.84
N ILE A 177 -4.71 3.47 10.47
CA ILE A 177 -3.42 3.71 9.82
C ILE A 177 -2.50 2.55 10.17
N LEU A 178 -2.00 1.83 9.16
CA LEU A 178 -1.07 0.74 9.36
C LEU A 178 0.34 1.18 8.96
N ARG A 179 1.25 1.24 9.93
CA ARG A 179 2.67 1.53 9.74
C ARG A 179 3.44 0.22 9.74
N TYR A 180 3.90 -0.22 8.61
CA TYR A 180 4.61 -1.49 8.48
C TYR A 180 5.99 -1.31 7.88
N PHE A 181 6.84 -2.29 8.13
CA PHE A 181 8.22 -2.35 7.67
C PHE A 181 8.29 -2.96 6.27
N ASN A 182 9.13 -3.94 6.02
CA ASN A 182 9.38 -4.46 4.69
C ASN A 182 8.54 -5.71 4.42
N PRO A 183 7.51 -5.65 3.58
CA PRO A 183 6.77 -6.84 3.21
C PRO A 183 7.62 -7.75 2.33
N ILE A 184 7.57 -9.06 2.60
CA ILE A 184 8.27 -10.08 1.81
C ILE A 184 7.36 -11.28 1.56
N GLY A 185 7.76 -12.13 0.61
CA GLY A 185 7.06 -13.36 0.28
C GLY A 185 6.11 -13.23 -0.92
N ALA A 186 5.37 -14.28 -1.16
CA ALA A 186 4.37 -14.40 -2.19
C ALA A 186 3.18 -15.20 -1.67
N HIS A 187 2.08 -15.25 -2.41
CA HIS A 187 0.98 -16.13 -2.07
C HIS A 187 1.43 -17.62 -2.15
N PRO A 188 0.97 -18.49 -1.25
CA PRO A 188 1.41 -19.90 -1.23
C PRO A 188 1.17 -20.68 -2.53
N THR A 189 0.21 -20.24 -3.37
CA THR A 189 -0.04 -20.82 -4.69
C THR A 189 0.94 -20.38 -5.76
N ALA A 190 1.81 -19.41 -5.49
CA ALA A 190 2.71 -18.75 -6.44
C ALA A 190 2.01 -17.99 -7.60
N GLU A 191 0.69 -17.77 -7.54
CA GLU A 191 -0.08 -17.08 -8.56
C GLU A 191 0.08 -15.55 -8.52
N ILE A 192 0.39 -14.98 -7.34
CA ILE A 192 0.69 -13.57 -7.13
C ILE A 192 1.90 -13.40 -6.22
N GLY A 193 2.67 -12.33 -6.47
CA GLY A 193 3.90 -12.02 -5.73
C GLY A 193 4.39 -10.62 -6.03
N GLU A 194 5.61 -10.28 -5.63
CA GLU A 194 6.24 -9.00 -5.94
C GLU A 194 6.90 -9.04 -7.32
N LEU A 195 6.26 -8.41 -8.31
CA LEU A 195 6.73 -8.33 -9.70
C LEU A 195 6.88 -6.86 -10.11
N PRO A 196 7.97 -6.18 -9.69
CA PRO A 196 8.20 -4.78 -10.03
C PRO A 196 8.53 -4.63 -11.52
N ASN A 197 8.03 -3.56 -12.13
CA ASN A 197 8.41 -3.18 -13.48
C ASN A 197 9.88 -2.69 -13.48
N GLY A 198 10.70 -3.23 -14.38
CA GLY A 198 12.11 -2.84 -14.51
C GLY A 198 13.02 -3.40 -13.41
N VAL A 199 13.96 -2.56 -12.94
CA VAL A 199 14.95 -2.95 -11.91
C VAL A 199 14.33 -2.89 -10.53
N PRO A 200 14.27 -4.00 -9.76
CA PRO A 200 13.75 -3.96 -8.39
C PRO A 200 14.53 -3.00 -7.51
N GLN A 201 13.78 -2.24 -6.69
CA GLN A 201 14.38 -1.34 -5.69
C GLN A 201 14.42 -1.97 -4.29
N ASN A 202 13.70 -3.08 -4.10
CA ASN A 202 13.69 -3.85 -2.85
C ASN A 202 14.64 -5.03 -2.93
N LEU A 203 15.19 -5.42 -1.79
CA LEU A 203 16.18 -6.51 -1.70
C LEU A 203 15.64 -7.84 -2.23
N ILE A 204 14.46 -8.26 -1.78
CA ILE A 204 13.96 -9.62 -2.05
C ILE A 204 13.69 -9.88 -3.53
N PRO A 205 12.95 -9.02 -4.28
CA PRO A 205 12.78 -9.27 -5.71
C PRO A 205 14.10 -9.15 -6.50
N TYR A 206 15.05 -8.30 -6.05
CA TYR A 206 16.38 -8.26 -6.67
C TYR A 206 17.14 -9.57 -6.45
N LEU A 207 17.16 -10.07 -5.22
CA LEU A 207 17.83 -11.33 -4.83
C LEU A 207 17.22 -12.53 -5.56
N THR A 208 15.89 -12.65 -5.62
CA THR A 208 15.22 -13.75 -6.32
C THR A 208 15.48 -13.71 -7.81
N GLN A 209 15.49 -12.54 -8.46
CA GLN A 209 15.87 -12.38 -9.85
C GLN A 209 17.34 -12.76 -10.11
N THR A 210 18.23 -12.49 -9.15
CA THR A 210 19.63 -12.94 -9.23
C THR A 210 19.72 -14.46 -9.08
N ALA A 211 19.01 -15.04 -8.12
CA ALA A 211 19.02 -16.47 -7.88
C ALA A 211 18.54 -17.31 -9.08
N ILE A 212 17.57 -16.81 -9.86
CA ILE A 212 17.09 -17.48 -11.07
C ILE A 212 17.81 -17.06 -12.34
N GLY A 213 18.90 -16.27 -12.24
CA GLY A 213 19.76 -15.89 -13.35
C GLY A 213 19.27 -14.75 -14.24
N ILE A 214 18.16 -14.06 -13.88
CA ILE A 214 17.72 -12.84 -14.59
C ILE A 214 18.74 -11.71 -14.40
N ARG A 215 19.37 -11.63 -13.21
CA ARG A 215 20.44 -10.68 -12.89
C ARG A 215 21.73 -11.42 -12.65
N LYS A 216 22.82 -10.77 -13.05
CA LYS A 216 24.17 -11.37 -12.98
C LYS A 216 24.66 -11.53 -11.55
N GLU A 217 24.41 -10.54 -10.70
CA GLU A 217 24.99 -10.46 -9.37
C GLU A 217 24.14 -9.59 -8.43
N LEU A 218 24.26 -9.81 -7.13
CA LEU A 218 23.75 -8.95 -6.08
C LEU A 218 24.86 -8.03 -5.59
N SER A 219 24.61 -6.72 -5.56
CA SER A 219 25.56 -5.73 -5.04
C SER A 219 25.32 -5.47 -3.56
N VAL A 220 26.37 -5.50 -2.76
CA VAL A 220 26.38 -5.09 -1.35
C VAL A 220 26.96 -3.68 -1.28
N PHE A 221 26.19 -2.72 -0.73
CA PHE A 221 26.54 -1.29 -0.72
C PHE A 221 27.14 -0.86 0.65
N GLY A 222 28.15 -1.56 1.11
CA GLY A 222 28.84 -1.26 2.37
C GLY A 222 28.65 -2.33 3.43
N ASP A 223 29.58 -2.34 4.38
CA ASP A 223 29.70 -3.30 5.48
C ASP A 223 30.15 -2.61 6.78
N ASP A 224 29.85 -1.30 6.90
CA ASP A 224 30.33 -0.40 7.96
C ASP A 224 29.24 0.01 8.96
N TYR A 225 28.10 -0.68 8.97
CA TYR A 225 27.06 -0.48 9.99
C TYR A 225 27.50 -1.03 11.36
N HIS A 226 27.05 -0.40 12.44
CA HIS A 226 27.26 -0.89 13.81
C HIS A 226 26.41 -2.12 14.13
N THR A 227 26.68 -3.22 13.43
CA THR A 227 26.01 -4.53 13.55
C THR A 227 27.08 -5.63 13.59
N PRO A 228 26.76 -6.84 14.05
CA PRO A 228 27.76 -7.90 14.20
C PRO A 228 28.53 -8.26 12.92
N ASP A 229 27.90 -8.08 11.74
CA ASP A 229 28.49 -8.41 10.43
C ASP A 229 28.65 -7.19 9.51
N GLY A 230 28.44 -5.97 10.06
CA GLY A 230 28.52 -4.73 9.29
C GLY A 230 27.36 -4.48 8.32
N SER A 231 26.41 -5.40 8.19
CA SER A 231 25.23 -5.21 7.35
C SER A 231 24.11 -4.45 8.05
N CYS A 232 23.18 -3.86 7.29
CA CYS A 232 22.04 -3.18 7.89
C CYS A 232 20.94 -4.18 8.32
N ILE A 233 20.50 -4.05 9.57
CA ILE A 233 19.36 -4.82 10.09
C ILE A 233 18.05 -4.26 9.52
N ARG A 234 17.16 -5.14 9.10
CA ARG A 234 15.81 -4.81 8.60
C ARG A 234 14.79 -5.73 9.22
N ASP A 235 13.62 -5.19 9.51
CA ASP A 235 12.47 -5.95 9.96
C ASP A 235 11.58 -6.32 8.77
N TYR A 236 11.10 -7.56 8.75
CA TYR A 236 10.31 -8.09 7.63
C TYR A 236 8.98 -8.66 8.13
N ILE A 237 7.93 -8.47 7.32
CA ILE A 237 6.61 -9.05 7.55
C ILE A 237 6.17 -9.86 6.32
N ASN A 238 5.58 -11.04 6.54
CA ASN A 238 5.01 -11.82 5.44
C ASN A 238 3.84 -11.04 4.82
N VAL A 239 3.82 -10.95 3.47
CA VAL A 239 2.81 -10.18 2.73
C VAL A 239 1.38 -10.68 2.95
N VAL A 240 1.19 -12.00 3.16
CA VAL A 240 -0.14 -12.57 3.43
C VAL A 240 -0.60 -12.16 4.84
N ASP A 241 0.29 -12.14 5.83
CA ASP A 241 -0.06 -11.68 7.18
C ASP A 241 -0.36 -10.18 7.18
N LEU A 242 0.40 -9.40 6.43
CA LEU A 242 0.10 -7.98 6.22
C LEU A 242 -1.27 -7.77 5.55
N ALA A 243 -1.60 -8.57 4.54
CA ALA A 243 -2.91 -8.53 3.88
C ALA A 243 -4.05 -8.85 4.87
N LYS A 244 -3.88 -9.88 5.71
CA LYS A 244 -4.82 -10.21 6.78
C LYS A 244 -4.97 -9.10 7.81
N ALA A 245 -3.89 -8.38 8.13
CA ALA A 245 -3.95 -7.21 9.02
C ALA A 245 -4.84 -6.10 8.43
N HIS A 246 -4.76 -5.83 7.12
CA HIS A 246 -5.64 -4.87 6.43
C HIS A 246 -7.11 -5.30 6.48
N VAL A 247 -7.39 -6.60 6.27
CA VAL A 247 -8.75 -7.14 6.39
C VAL A 247 -9.27 -7.06 7.82
N THR A 248 -8.43 -7.33 8.80
CA THR A 248 -8.78 -7.20 10.23
C THR A 248 -9.09 -5.76 10.59
N ALA A 249 -8.28 -4.81 10.11
CA ALA A 249 -8.54 -3.37 10.28
C ALA A 249 -9.88 -2.96 9.66
N MET A 250 -10.19 -3.43 8.44
CA MET A 250 -11.46 -3.18 7.79
C MET A 250 -12.64 -3.76 8.58
N ASN A 251 -12.56 -5.02 9.02
CA ASN A 251 -13.59 -5.66 9.85
C ASN A 251 -13.85 -4.92 11.16
N ARG A 252 -12.84 -4.27 11.74
CA ARG A 252 -12.97 -3.51 12.99
C ARG A 252 -13.67 -2.15 12.79
N MET A 253 -13.61 -1.59 11.59
CA MET A 253 -14.23 -0.30 11.27
C MET A 253 -15.69 -0.43 10.86
N LEU A 254 -16.02 -1.46 10.08
CA LEU A 254 -17.37 -1.76 9.57
C LEU A 254 -18.14 -2.67 10.52
#